data_b957184862b2f68e5c166bdc8742fb03
#
_entry.id   b957184862b2f68e5c166bdc8742fb03
#
_cell.length_a   1.000
_cell.length_b   1.000
_cell.length_c   1.000
_cell.angle_alpha   90.00
_cell.angle_beta   90.00
_cell.angle_gamma   90.00
#
_symmetry.space_group_name_H-M   'P 1'
#
loop_
_entity.id
_entity.type
_entity.pdbx_description
1 polymer ?
#
loop_
_entity_poly.entity_id
_entity_poly.type
_entity_poly.pdbx_seq_one_letter_code
_entity_poly.pdbx_strand_id
1 'polypeptide(L)'
;LNSLTDNALMLRVKAGDVDRMGLLFERYHRKLFGFLYHMLGQAEASEDLVQTVFYRMLKYRHTFTGDGEFRTWMYHLARNVLADHVKKNRHSVRHSDVADYAEKIGGGVGADEQLQREQEVATLHSALAKLSAENREVLVLSRFQELKYEEIARVMNTTEGAVKVRVHRAMNELKTIYLRIEN
;
A
#
# COMPACT_ATOMS: atom_id res chain seq x y z
N LEU A 1 9.73 4.52 28.27
CA LEU A 1 9.69 3.17 27.69
C LEU A 1 10.16 3.29 26.24
N ASN A 2 11.45 2.96 25.97
CA ASN A 2 12.02 2.94 24.63
C ASN A 2 11.26 1.90 23.79
N SER A 3 10.36 2.35 22.91
CA SER A 3 9.74 1.43 21.97
C SER A 3 10.83 0.92 21.02
N LEU A 4 10.95 -0.40 20.90
CA LEU A 4 11.91 -1.02 19.99
C LEU A 4 11.65 -0.53 18.56
N THR A 5 12.73 -0.28 17.81
CA THR A 5 12.65 0.03 16.39
C THR A 5 12.09 -1.17 15.61
N ASP A 6 11.55 -0.91 14.42
CA ASP A 6 11.03 -2.00 13.57
C ASP A 6 12.10 -3.01 13.18
N ASN A 7 13.32 -2.53 12.91
CA ASN A 7 14.48 -3.40 12.65
C ASN A 7 14.78 -4.27 13.86
N ALA A 8 14.80 -3.71 15.07
CA ALA A 8 15.06 -4.47 16.30
C ALA A 8 13.96 -5.51 16.57
N LEU A 9 12.69 -5.17 16.32
CA LEU A 9 11.58 -6.13 16.42
C LEU A 9 11.74 -7.27 15.42
N MET A 10 12.03 -6.95 14.15
CA MET A 10 12.15 -7.97 13.11
C MET A 10 13.37 -8.87 13.33
N LEU A 11 14.49 -8.34 13.84
CA LEU A 11 15.65 -9.15 14.23
C LEU A 11 15.33 -10.13 15.37
N ARG A 12 14.49 -9.75 16.33
CA ARG A 12 13.99 -10.67 17.37
C ARG A 12 13.10 -11.76 16.78
N VAL A 13 12.19 -11.40 15.89
CA VAL A 13 11.35 -12.39 15.16
C VAL A 13 12.23 -13.38 14.40
N LYS A 14 13.28 -12.89 13.72
CA LYS A 14 14.27 -13.73 13.03
C LYS A 14 14.97 -14.69 13.98
N ALA A 15 15.33 -14.22 15.18
CA ALA A 15 15.98 -15.02 16.22
C ALA A 15 15.06 -16.04 16.91
N GLY A 16 13.75 -16.05 16.58
CA GLY A 16 12.78 -17.02 17.10
C GLY A 16 11.73 -16.45 18.05
N ASP A 17 11.84 -15.17 18.48
CA ASP A 17 10.83 -14.48 19.29
C ASP A 17 9.68 -14.02 18.38
N VAL A 18 8.91 -14.98 17.87
CA VAL A 18 7.84 -14.75 16.88
C VAL A 18 6.69 -13.90 17.39
N ASP A 19 6.50 -13.84 18.72
CA ASP A 19 5.45 -13.03 19.33
C ASP A 19 5.64 -11.53 19.08
N ARG A 20 6.88 -11.10 18.81
CA ARG A 20 7.17 -9.70 18.42
C ARG A 20 6.56 -9.31 17.08
N MET A 21 6.16 -10.27 16.25
CA MET A 21 5.43 -9.98 15.03
C MET A 21 4.08 -9.26 15.31
N GLY A 22 3.46 -9.52 16.46
CA GLY A 22 2.24 -8.82 16.88
C GLY A 22 2.41 -7.29 16.94
N LEU A 23 3.55 -6.81 17.43
CA LEU A 23 3.85 -5.38 17.47
C LEU A 23 4.05 -4.77 16.07
N LEU A 24 4.69 -5.51 15.17
CA LEU A 24 4.82 -5.10 13.77
C LEU A 24 3.46 -5.12 13.06
N PHE A 25 2.60 -6.09 13.38
CA PHE A 25 1.23 -6.13 12.87
C PHE A 25 0.45 -4.89 13.32
N GLU A 26 0.45 -4.54 14.59
CA GLU A 26 -0.21 -3.33 15.10
C GLU A 26 0.25 -2.05 14.39
N ARG A 27 1.56 -1.95 14.08
CA ARG A 27 2.13 -0.77 13.42
C ARG A 27 1.81 -0.68 11.94
N TYR A 28 1.69 -1.82 11.24
CA TYR A 28 1.75 -1.86 9.78
C TYR A 28 0.53 -2.44 9.08
N HIS A 29 -0.38 -3.17 9.77
CA HIS A 29 -1.53 -3.79 9.09
C HIS A 29 -2.41 -2.77 8.34
N ARG A 30 -2.68 -1.60 8.94
CA ARG A 30 -3.46 -0.53 8.28
C ARG A 30 -2.73 0.08 7.09
N LYS A 31 -1.43 0.29 7.21
CA LYS A 31 -0.61 0.83 6.12
C LYS A 31 -0.54 -0.14 4.95
N LEU A 32 -0.34 -1.42 5.21
CA LEU A 32 -0.35 -2.47 4.20
C LEU A 32 -1.73 -2.61 3.55
N PHE A 33 -2.80 -2.56 4.36
CA PHE A 33 -4.16 -2.53 3.82
C PHE A 33 -4.34 -1.35 2.87
N GLY A 34 -3.98 -0.14 3.27
CA GLY A 34 -4.07 1.05 2.43
C GLY A 34 -3.29 0.92 1.13
N PHE A 35 -2.06 0.40 1.19
CA PHE A 35 -1.26 0.12 -0.01
C PHE A 35 -1.97 -0.83 -0.96
N LEU A 36 -2.40 -1.99 -0.47
CA LEU A 36 -3.05 -3.03 -1.28
C LEU A 36 -4.40 -2.56 -1.81
N TYR A 37 -5.17 -1.86 -1.00
CA TYR A 37 -6.47 -1.33 -1.39
C TYR A 37 -6.36 -0.26 -2.49
N HIS A 38 -5.43 0.68 -2.37
CA HIS A 38 -5.19 1.67 -3.44
C HIS A 38 -4.68 1.03 -4.73
N MET A 39 -4.02 -0.12 -4.65
CA MET A 39 -3.57 -0.87 -5.82
C MET A 39 -4.68 -1.70 -6.48
N LEU A 40 -5.57 -2.32 -5.69
CA LEU A 40 -6.56 -3.30 -6.17
C LEU A 40 -8.00 -2.75 -6.26
N GLY A 41 -8.36 -1.81 -5.38
CA GLY A 41 -9.74 -1.34 -5.25
C GLY A 41 -10.72 -2.36 -4.62
N GLN A 42 -10.22 -3.43 -4.00
CA GLN A 42 -11.01 -4.53 -3.43
C GLN A 42 -10.66 -4.71 -1.96
N ALA A 43 -11.59 -4.37 -1.05
CA ALA A 43 -11.34 -4.39 0.39
C ALA A 43 -11.07 -5.81 0.92
N GLU A 44 -11.94 -6.76 0.61
CA GLU A 44 -11.83 -8.15 1.07
C GLU A 44 -10.51 -8.79 0.61
N ALA A 45 -10.17 -8.67 -0.68
CA ALA A 45 -8.90 -9.17 -1.20
C ALA A 45 -7.71 -8.49 -0.53
N SER A 46 -7.81 -7.20 -0.23
CA SER A 46 -6.73 -6.46 0.43
C SER A 46 -6.51 -6.93 1.87
N GLU A 47 -7.57 -7.22 2.62
CA GLU A 47 -7.48 -7.79 3.97
C GLU A 47 -6.79 -9.17 3.95
N ASP A 48 -7.18 -10.06 3.03
CA ASP A 48 -6.56 -11.36 2.86
C ASP A 48 -5.07 -11.25 2.49
N LEU A 49 -4.74 -10.30 1.62
CA LEU A 49 -3.35 -10.08 1.21
C LEU A 49 -2.50 -9.49 2.34
N VAL A 50 -3.05 -8.66 3.23
CA VAL A 50 -2.34 -8.20 4.44
C VAL A 50 -1.90 -9.41 5.28
N GLN A 51 -2.80 -10.35 5.53
CA GLN A 51 -2.48 -11.58 6.25
C GLN A 51 -1.39 -12.38 5.54
N THR A 52 -1.47 -12.48 4.21
CA THR A 52 -0.47 -13.16 3.39
C THR A 52 0.91 -12.49 3.49
N VAL A 53 0.98 -11.16 3.54
CA VAL A 53 2.24 -10.43 3.74
C VAL A 53 2.86 -10.78 5.08
N PHE A 54 2.10 -10.74 6.18
CA PHE A 54 2.60 -11.10 7.51
C PHE A 54 3.02 -12.58 7.60
N TYR A 55 2.27 -13.49 6.98
CA TYR A 55 2.68 -14.88 6.86
C TYR A 55 4.02 -15.01 6.14
N ARG A 56 4.21 -14.31 5.01
CA ARG A 56 5.48 -14.31 4.28
C ARG A 56 6.62 -13.67 5.08
N MET A 57 6.35 -12.63 5.86
CA MET A 57 7.36 -12.08 6.77
C MET A 57 7.85 -13.14 7.78
N LEU A 58 6.96 -13.95 8.35
CA LEU A 58 7.33 -15.06 9.23
C LEU A 58 8.08 -16.15 8.48
N LYS A 59 7.57 -16.56 7.31
CA LYS A 59 8.17 -17.62 6.49
C LYS A 59 9.58 -17.26 6.00
N TYR A 60 9.77 -16.03 5.57
CA TYR A 60 11.02 -15.53 4.99
C TYR A 60 11.84 -14.67 5.96
N ARG A 61 11.56 -14.72 7.27
CA ARG A 61 12.24 -13.93 8.29
C ARG A 61 13.77 -14.06 8.27
N HIS A 62 14.27 -15.22 7.83
CA HIS A 62 15.70 -15.48 7.69
C HIS A 62 16.38 -14.61 6.63
N THR A 63 15.63 -14.06 5.67
CA THR A 63 16.15 -13.18 4.62
C THR A 63 16.32 -11.74 5.09
N PHE A 64 15.75 -11.36 6.23
CA PHE A 64 15.93 -10.03 6.79
C PHE A 64 17.33 -9.94 7.42
N THR A 65 18.18 -9.05 6.88
CA THR A 65 19.58 -8.90 7.37
C THR A 65 19.71 -7.86 8.47
N GLY A 66 18.82 -6.86 8.48
CA GLY A 66 18.92 -5.70 9.37
C GLY A 66 19.82 -4.57 8.87
N ASP A 67 20.50 -4.75 7.72
CA ASP A 67 21.37 -3.75 7.11
C ASP A 67 20.59 -2.62 6.42
N GLY A 68 19.34 -2.90 6.05
CA GLY A 68 18.40 -1.95 5.46
C GLY A 68 17.22 -1.68 6.39
N GLU A 69 16.35 -0.79 5.95
CA GLU A 69 15.11 -0.46 6.65
C GLU A 69 14.11 -1.62 6.58
N PHE A 70 13.48 -1.96 7.71
CA PHE A 70 12.40 -2.93 7.76
C PHE A 70 11.29 -2.63 6.74
N ARG A 71 10.90 -1.35 6.61
CA ARG A 71 9.85 -0.92 5.67
C ARG A 71 10.17 -1.31 4.23
N THR A 72 11.41 -1.13 3.79
CA THR A 72 11.84 -1.51 2.43
C THR A 72 11.66 -3.01 2.21
N TRP A 73 12.12 -3.85 3.13
CA TRP A 73 11.96 -5.29 3.06
C TRP A 73 10.48 -5.71 3.09
N MET A 74 9.69 -5.11 3.96
CA MET A 74 8.25 -5.35 4.06
C MET A 74 7.51 -5.04 2.75
N TYR A 75 7.79 -3.86 2.14
CA TYR A 75 7.14 -3.50 0.87
C TYR A 75 7.61 -4.35 -0.31
N HIS A 76 8.85 -4.86 -0.31
CA HIS A 76 9.25 -5.89 -1.28
C HIS A 76 8.36 -7.14 -1.18
N LEU A 77 8.10 -7.63 0.03
CA LEU A 77 7.21 -8.77 0.23
C LEU A 77 5.77 -8.43 -0.18
N ALA A 78 5.26 -7.25 0.17
CA ALA A 78 3.93 -6.80 -0.20
C ALA A 78 3.75 -6.72 -1.73
N ARG A 79 4.74 -6.19 -2.45
CA ARG A 79 4.75 -6.15 -3.92
C ARG A 79 4.72 -7.55 -4.55
N ASN A 80 5.49 -8.47 -4.00
CA ASN A 80 5.48 -9.85 -4.48
C ASN A 80 4.12 -10.53 -4.24
N VAL A 81 3.51 -10.31 -3.07
CA VAL A 81 2.16 -10.80 -2.77
C VAL A 81 1.14 -10.24 -3.74
N LEU A 82 1.19 -8.94 -4.01
CA LEU A 82 0.31 -8.26 -4.96
C LEU A 82 0.50 -8.81 -6.39
N ALA A 83 1.74 -8.97 -6.83
CA ALA A 83 2.05 -9.49 -8.16
C ALA A 83 1.54 -10.92 -8.35
N ASP A 84 1.72 -11.78 -7.34
CA ASP A 84 1.21 -13.15 -7.36
C ASP A 84 -0.32 -13.19 -7.43
N HIS A 85 -0.99 -12.32 -6.67
CA HIS A 85 -2.44 -12.19 -6.68
C HIS A 85 -2.96 -11.75 -8.05
N VAL A 86 -2.38 -10.70 -8.62
CA VAL A 86 -2.76 -10.20 -9.95
C VAL A 86 -2.53 -11.25 -11.02
N LYS A 87 -1.39 -11.96 -10.98
CA LYS A 87 -1.09 -13.04 -11.93
C LYS A 87 -2.09 -14.19 -11.83
N LYS A 88 -2.44 -14.61 -10.61
CA LYS A 88 -3.41 -15.68 -10.36
C LYS A 88 -4.81 -15.31 -10.87
N ASN A 89 -5.22 -14.04 -10.71
CA ASN A 89 -6.57 -13.59 -11.01
C ASN A 89 -6.74 -12.99 -12.43
N ARG A 90 -5.69 -12.98 -13.28
CA ARG A 90 -5.79 -12.50 -14.68
C ARG A 90 -6.90 -13.19 -15.49
N HIS A 91 -7.29 -14.39 -15.12
CA HIS A 91 -8.34 -15.16 -15.79
C HIS A 91 -9.75 -14.95 -15.20
N SER A 92 -9.85 -14.28 -14.04
CA SER A 92 -11.13 -14.07 -13.34
C SER A 92 -11.58 -12.60 -13.26
N VAL A 93 -10.88 -11.66 -13.91
CA VAL A 93 -11.27 -10.25 -13.91
C VAL A 93 -12.43 -10.02 -14.89
N ARG A 94 -13.64 -10.31 -14.43
CA ARG A 94 -14.87 -9.68 -14.91
C ARG A 94 -15.53 -9.04 -13.71
N HIS A 95 -15.60 -7.70 -13.72
CA HIS A 95 -16.36 -6.82 -12.82
C HIS A 95 -16.08 -7.00 -11.33
N SER A 96 -15.22 -6.15 -10.79
CA SER A 96 -15.28 -5.82 -9.38
C SER A 96 -16.05 -4.51 -9.22
N ASP A 97 -17.18 -4.63 -8.55
CA ASP A 97 -17.88 -3.50 -8.01
C ASP A 97 -16.95 -2.72 -7.10
N VAL A 98 -16.87 -1.41 -7.29
CA VAL A 98 -16.22 -0.50 -6.36
C VAL A 98 -17.10 -0.49 -5.11
N ALA A 99 -16.86 -1.44 -4.20
CA ALA A 99 -17.59 -1.49 -2.95
C ALA A 99 -16.96 -0.49 -1.96
N ASP A 100 -17.82 0.40 -1.48
CA ASP A 100 -17.64 1.39 -0.45
C ASP A 100 -16.70 0.94 0.69
N TYR A 101 -15.47 1.42 0.66
CA TYR A 101 -14.66 1.50 1.87
C TYR A 101 -14.39 2.97 2.19
N ALA A 102 -15.43 3.66 2.60
CA ALA A 102 -15.27 4.90 3.34
C ALA A 102 -14.78 4.52 4.74
N GLU A 103 -13.52 4.75 5.01
CA GLU A 103 -13.01 4.72 6.36
C GLU A 103 -13.89 5.68 7.18
N LYS A 104 -14.72 5.14 8.09
CA LYS A 104 -15.52 5.94 9.01
C LYS A 104 -14.59 6.69 9.95
N ILE A 105 -14.07 7.82 9.48
CA ILE A 105 -13.45 8.80 10.35
C ILE A 105 -14.61 9.47 11.09
N GLY A 106 -14.89 8.95 12.30
CA GLY A 106 -15.86 9.54 13.19
C GLY A 106 -15.44 10.95 13.59
N GLY A 107 -16.17 11.92 13.13
CA GLY A 107 -16.07 13.32 13.58
C GLY A 107 -17.23 14.07 12.96
N GLY A 108 -18.08 14.67 13.78
CA GLY A 108 -19.35 15.33 13.50
C GLY A 108 -19.35 16.37 12.37
N VAL A 109 -19.26 15.88 11.17
CA VAL A 109 -19.42 16.64 9.93
C VAL A 109 -20.85 16.42 9.45
N GLY A 110 -21.50 17.45 8.91
CA GLY A 110 -22.87 17.35 8.41
C GLY A 110 -22.99 16.25 7.34
N ALA A 111 -24.16 15.64 7.20
CA ALA A 111 -24.40 14.53 6.28
C ALA A 111 -24.00 14.86 4.81
N ASP A 112 -24.20 16.10 4.39
CA ASP A 112 -23.85 16.56 3.04
C ASP A 112 -22.34 16.62 2.81
N GLU A 113 -21.57 17.08 3.79
CA GLU A 113 -20.10 17.12 3.71
C GLU A 113 -19.49 15.71 3.73
N GLN A 114 -20.11 14.78 4.44
CA GLN A 114 -19.68 13.39 4.45
C GLN A 114 -19.93 12.73 3.10
N LEU A 115 -21.10 12.93 2.52
CA LEU A 115 -21.44 12.42 1.18
C LEU A 115 -20.48 12.98 0.10
N GLN A 116 -20.16 14.26 0.17
CA GLN A 116 -19.20 14.88 -0.75
C GLN A 116 -17.82 14.26 -0.62
N ARG A 117 -17.32 14.03 0.60
CA ARG A 117 -16.02 13.36 0.83
C ARG A 117 -16.01 11.93 0.30
N GLU A 118 -17.08 11.19 0.50
CA GLU A 118 -17.22 9.82 -0.03
C GLU A 118 -17.17 9.81 -1.56
N GLN A 119 -17.82 10.77 -2.21
CA GLN A 119 -17.77 10.94 -3.67
C GLN A 119 -16.35 11.31 -4.16
N GLU A 120 -15.68 12.23 -3.48
CA GLU A 120 -14.29 12.61 -3.81
C GLU A 120 -13.33 11.41 -3.69
N VAL A 121 -13.47 10.61 -2.64
CA VAL A 121 -12.68 9.38 -2.44
C VAL A 121 -12.97 8.36 -3.54
N ALA A 122 -14.24 8.13 -3.88
CA ALA A 122 -14.62 7.21 -4.95
C ALA A 122 -14.07 7.67 -6.32
N THR A 123 -14.14 8.98 -6.61
CA THR A 123 -13.56 9.58 -7.82
C THR A 123 -12.06 9.40 -7.87
N LEU A 124 -11.36 9.62 -6.75
CA LEU A 124 -9.92 9.42 -6.66
C LEU A 124 -9.54 7.96 -6.92
N HIS A 125 -10.24 6.99 -6.30
CA HIS A 125 -10.01 5.57 -6.55
C HIS A 125 -10.25 5.19 -8.02
N SER A 126 -11.31 5.72 -8.63
CA SER A 126 -11.61 5.52 -10.04
C SER A 126 -10.51 6.09 -10.94
N ALA A 127 -9.96 7.24 -10.58
CA ALA A 127 -8.85 7.85 -11.31
C ALA A 127 -7.55 7.06 -11.15
N LEU A 128 -7.23 6.61 -9.94
CA LEU A 128 -6.06 5.75 -9.67
C LEU A 128 -6.15 4.44 -10.46
N ALA A 129 -7.33 3.84 -10.57
CA ALA A 129 -7.54 2.60 -11.33
C ALA A 129 -7.24 2.75 -12.82
N LYS A 130 -7.33 3.95 -13.37
CA LYS A 130 -7.03 4.25 -14.79
C LYS A 130 -5.55 4.49 -15.07
N LEU A 131 -4.72 4.69 -14.04
CA LEU A 131 -3.28 4.77 -14.20
C LEU A 131 -2.68 3.40 -14.54
N SER A 132 -1.51 3.40 -15.21
CA SER A 132 -0.70 2.19 -15.29
C SER A 132 -0.35 1.68 -13.89
N ALA A 133 -0.13 0.37 -13.74
CA ALA A 133 0.23 -0.22 -12.44
C ALA A 133 1.47 0.44 -11.82
N GLU A 134 2.50 0.74 -12.63
CA GLU A 134 3.73 1.40 -12.18
C GLU A 134 3.50 2.84 -11.72
N ASN A 135 2.71 3.62 -12.47
CA ASN A 135 2.39 5.00 -12.10
C ASN A 135 1.52 5.05 -10.85
N ARG A 136 0.56 4.14 -10.73
CA ARG A 136 -0.25 3.98 -9.52
C ARG A 136 0.62 3.64 -8.33
N GLU A 137 1.50 2.65 -8.45
CA GLU A 137 2.36 2.18 -7.37
C GLU A 137 3.26 3.29 -6.83
N VAL A 138 3.93 4.03 -7.70
CA VAL A 138 4.83 5.11 -7.26
C VAL A 138 4.07 6.22 -6.54
N LEU A 139 2.84 6.53 -6.95
CA LEU A 139 1.99 7.50 -6.26
C LEU A 139 1.52 6.96 -4.90
N VAL A 140 1.08 5.71 -4.85
CA VAL A 140 0.63 5.09 -3.61
C VAL A 140 1.76 5.06 -2.59
N LEU A 141 2.95 4.63 -2.97
CA LEU A 141 4.11 4.60 -2.08
C LEU A 141 4.53 6.01 -1.62
N SER A 142 4.48 7.02 -2.49
CA SER A 142 4.95 8.36 -2.15
C SER A 142 3.91 9.19 -1.39
N ARG A 143 2.63 9.13 -1.78
CA ARG A 143 1.58 10.03 -1.28
C ARG A 143 0.73 9.42 -0.18
N PHE A 144 0.44 8.13 -0.25
CA PHE A 144 -0.39 7.45 0.74
C PHE A 144 0.45 6.72 1.79
N GLN A 145 1.60 6.18 1.42
CA GLN A 145 2.49 5.50 2.37
C GLN A 145 3.62 6.39 2.89
N GLU A 146 3.73 7.62 2.36
CA GLU A 146 4.69 8.64 2.79
C GLU A 146 6.15 8.16 2.78
N LEU A 147 6.50 7.26 1.84
CA LEU A 147 7.88 6.85 1.66
C LEU A 147 8.69 7.96 0.97
N LYS A 148 9.93 8.13 1.41
CA LYS A 148 10.88 9.00 0.72
C LYS A 148 11.25 8.40 -0.64
N TYR A 149 11.62 9.24 -1.60
CA TYR A 149 11.99 8.77 -2.95
C TYR A 149 13.16 7.78 -2.94
N GLU A 150 14.09 7.95 -2.03
CA GLU A 150 15.18 6.99 -1.81
C GLU A 150 14.66 5.61 -1.37
N GLU A 151 13.69 5.55 -0.44
CA GLU A 151 13.06 4.31 -0.01
C GLU A 151 12.28 3.66 -1.17
N ILE A 152 11.51 4.46 -1.93
CA ILE A 152 10.75 3.98 -3.10
C ILE A 152 11.71 3.42 -4.16
N ALA A 153 12.84 4.09 -4.38
CA ALA A 153 13.87 3.61 -5.31
C ALA A 153 14.38 2.21 -4.93
N ARG A 154 14.62 1.97 -3.63
CA ARG A 154 14.99 0.64 -3.12
C ARG A 154 13.86 -0.37 -3.27
N VAL A 155 12.61 0.00 -2.90
CA VAL A 155 11.43 -0.87 -3.03
C VAL A 155 11.16 -1.27 -4.47
N MET A 156 11.29 -0.34 -5.41
CA MET A 156 11.02 -0.57 -6.83
C MET A 156 12.25 -0.98 -7.65
N ASN A 157 13.40 -1.15 -6.99
CA ASN A 157 14.68 -1.49 -7.63
C ASN A 157 15.04 -0.56 -8.81
N THR A 158 15.03 0.74 -8.53
CA THR A 158 15.30 1.80 -9.50
C THR A 158 16.12 2.92 -8.85
N THR A 159 16.33 4.03 -9.55
CA THR A 159 17.05 5.20 -9.02
C THR A 159 16.09 6.24 -8.44
N GLU A 160 16.57 7.04 -7.48
CA GLU A 160 15.79 8.14 -6.89
C GLU A 160 15.36 9.16 -7.96
N GLY A 161 16.25 9.47 -8.92
CA GLY A 161 15.94 10.35 -10.04
C GLY A 161 14.80 9.82 -10.91
N ALA A 162 14.78 8.51 -11.20
CA ALA A 162 13.69 7.87 -11.93
C ALA A 162 12.37 7.91 -11.15
N VAL A 163 12.40 7.70 -9.83
CA VAL A 163 11.23 7.84 -8.96
C VAL A 163 10.66 9.26 -9.04
N LYS A 164 11.52 10.28 -8.88
CA LYS A 164 11.10 11.69 -8.93
C LYS A 164 10.38 12.03 -10.25
N VAL A 165 10.95 11.63 -11.37
CA VAL A 165 10.36 11.86 -12.70
C VAL A 165 9.04 11.12 -12.84
N ARG A 166 8.97 9.86 -12.39
CA ARG A 166 7.75 9.04 -12.49
C ARG A 166 6.63 9.59 -11.60
N VAL A 167 6.93 10.00 -10.37
CA VAL A 167 5.94 10.64 -9.47
C VAL A 167 5.37 11.90 -10.13
N HIS A 168 6.21 12.75 -10.70
CA HIS A 168 5.76 13.97 -11.36
C HIS A 168 4.82 13.67 -12.55
N ARG A 169 5.20 12.74 -13.42
CA ARG A 169 4.39 12.32 -14.56
C ARG A 169 3.07 11.69 -14.12
N ALA A 170 3.12 10.79 -13.16
CA ALA A 170 1.94 10.10 -12.63
C ALA A 170 0.96 11.07 -11.96
N MET A 171 1.45 12.09 -11.24
CA MET A 171 0.60 13.14 -10.67
C MET A 171 -0.12 13.96 -11.74
N ASN A 172 0.58 14.33 -12.81
CA ASN A 172 -0.04 15.08 -13.92
C ASN A 172 -1.09 14.23 -14.65
N GLU A 173 -0.80 12.95 -14.86
CA GLU A 173 -1.74 12.01 -15.47
C GLU A 173 -2.98 11.81 -14.56
N LEU A 174 -2.77 11.59 -13.27
CA LEU A 174 -3.85 11.45 -12.29
C LEU A 174 -4.77 12.68 -12.27
N LYS A 175 -4.18 13.88 -12.24
CA LYS A 175 -4.94 15.14 -12.28
C LYS A 175 -5.79 15.24 -13.53
N THR A 176 -5.25 14.91 -14.68
CA THR A 176 -5.98 14.93 -15.96
C THR A 176 -7.14 13.94 -15.95
N ILE A 177 -6.93 12.73 -15.45
CA ILE A 177 -7.97 11.69 -15.35
C ILE A 177 -9.05 12.12 -14.36
N TYR A 178 -8.66 12.61 -13.18
CA TYR A 178 -9.58 13.04 -12.13
C TYR A 178 -10.54 14.12 -12.64
N LEU A 179 -10.01 15.17 -13.27
CA LEU A 179 -10.82 16.27 -13.83
C LEU A 179 -11.76 15.82 -14.95
N ARG A 180 -11.43 14.74 -15.69
CA ARG A 180 -12.33 14.17 -16.71
C ARG A 180 -13.47 13.35 -16.12
N ILE A 181 -13.30 12.82 -14.91
CA ILE A 181 -14.36 12.06 -14.24
C ILE A 181 -15.37 13.01 -13.59
N GLU A 182 -14.91 14.17 -13.09
CA GLU A 182 -15.77 15.17 -12.47
C GLU A 182 -16.64 15.95 -13.47
N ASN A 183 -16.25 16.03 -14.75
CA ASN A 183 -17.00 16.71 -15.81
C ASN A 183 -17.87 15.74 -16.62
#